data_b86a8bccd681f56028a06e74dee01d70
#
_entry.id   b86a8bccd681f56028a06e74dee01d70
#
_cell.length_a   1.000
_cell.length_b   1.000
_cell.length_c   1.000
_cell.angle_alpha   90.00
_cell.angle_beta   90.00
_cell.angle_gamma   90.00
#
_symmetry.space_group_name_H-M   'P 1'
#
loop_
_entity.id
_entity.type
_entity.pdbx_description
1 polymer ?
#
loop_
_entity_poly.entity_id
_entity_poly.type
_entity_poly.pdbx_seq_one_letter_code
_entity_poly.pdbx_strand_id
1 'polypeptide(L)'
;DCLLSRGLGDVYKRQLQDCAETIYEFADEDQRQRFLPRVCAGETMAMDLTEPDAGSDLQAVMLKATYNEADGTWRLNGVKRFITNGDGHIALVLARSEEGSHDGRGLSMFIYDRNDGGVTVRRIENKMGIKGSPTCELVFKNAKAELCGARRMGLIKYVMALMNGARLGIAAQSVGVSEAAYREALSYAHDRKQFGKPIIEFPAVFEMISLMKAKLDASRSLLYETTRFVDVYKIYEDIARERSLTPEERQEMKKYQRLA
;
A
#
# COMPACT_ATOMS: atom_id res chain seq x y z
N ASP A 1 14.14 4.60 10.46
CA ASP A 1 14.34 5.90 11.15
C ASP A 1 14.67 7.08 10.23
N CYS A 2 15.31 6.89 9.08
CA CYS A 2 15.62 8.01 8.20
C CYS A 2 14.39 8.63 7.50
N LEU A 3 13.29 7.91 7.38
CA LEU A 3 12.04 8.37 6.78
C LEU A 3 11.15 9.15 7.78
N LEU A 4 11.36 8.97 9.08
CA LEU A 4 10.57 9.64 10.13
C LEU A 4 10.96 11.10 10.35
N SER A 5 12.16 11.53 9.94
CA SER A 5 12.72 12.83 10.32
C SER A 5 12.30 14.01 9.45
N ARG A 6 11.60 13.83 8.32
CA ARG A 6 11.38 14.89 7.33
C ARG A 6 9.97 15.47 7.26
N GLY A 7 9.07 15.18 8.21
CA GLY A 7 7.77 15.87 8.34
C GLY A 7 6.81 15.72 7.14
N LEU A 8 7.13 14.86 6.19
CA LEU A 8 6.24 14.54 5.07
C LEU A 8 5.12 13.64 5.58
N GLY A 9 3.88 14.02 5.31
CA GLY A 9 2.69 13.40 5.87
C GLY A 9 2.59 11.88 5.67
N ASP A 10 1.84 11.23 6.52
CA ASP A 10 1.71 9.77 6.66
C ASP A 10 1.44 8.96 5.38
N VAL A 11 0.85 9.57 4.37
CA VAL A 11 0.46 8.92 3.11
C VAL A 11 1.68 8.51 2.28
N TYR A 12 2.71 9.36 2.23
CA TYR A 12 3.94 9.05 1.49
C TYR A 12 4.73 7.92 2.12
N LYS A 13 4.83 7.92 3.45
CA LYS A 13 5.61 6.92 4.20
C LYS A 13 5.09 5.51 4.00
N ARG A 14 3.77 5.33 3.94
CA ARG A 14 3.15 4.02 3.84
C ARG A 14 3.36 3.37 2.47
N GLN A 15 3.03 4.06 1.38
CA GLN A 15 3.22 3.50 0.03
C GLN A 15 4.70 3.26 -0.27
N LEU A 16 5.57 4.14 0.20
CA LEU A 16 7.01 3.99 0.07
C LEU A 16 7.49 2.72 0.76
N GLN A 17 7.04 2.45 1.99
CA GLN A 17 7.42 1.27 2.76
C GLN A 17 6.96 -0.01 2.07
N ASP A 18 5.68 -0.11 1.71
CA ASP A 18 5.11 -1.30 1.08
C ASP A 18 5.76 -1.60 -0.29
N CYS A 19 6.05 -0.55 -1.07
CA CYS A 19 6.76 -0.69 -2.35
C CYS A 19 8.22 -1.12 -2.15
N ALA A 20 8.92 -0.54 -1.18
CA ALA A 20 10.29 -0.92 -0.86
C ALA A 20 10.38 -2.36 -0.35
N GLU A 21 9.44 -2.78 0.51
CA GLU A 21 9.32 -4.17 0.99
C GLU A 21 9.09 -5.13 -0.19
N THR A 22 8.24 -4.76 -1.15
CA THR A 22 8.02 -5.56 -2.36
C THR A 22 9.29 -5.73 -3.20
N ILE A 23 10.09 -4.68 -3.38
CA ILE A 23 11.40 -4.78 -4.03
C ILE A 23 12.34 -5.67 -3.21
N TYR A 24 12.40 -5.47 -1.91
CA TYR A 24 13.24 -6.28 -1.01
C TYR A 24 12.90 -7.76 -1.08
N GLU A 25 11.61 -8.11 -1.09
CA GLU A 25 11.18 -9.51 -1.07
C GLU A 25 11.28 -10.21 -2.44
N PHE A 26 10.98 -9.51 -3.54
CA PHE A 26 10.72 -10.16 -4.83
C PHE A 26 11.66 -9.75 -5.97
N ALA A 27 12.37 -8.62 -5.86
CA ALA A 27 13.32 -8.20 -6.86
C ALA A 27 14.63 -9.02 -6.79
N ASP A 28 15.40 -9.02 -7.87
CA ASP A 28 16.73 -9.62 -7.86
C ASP A 28 17.74 -8.76 -7.08
N GLU A 29 18.93 -9.30 -6.86
CA GLU A 29 19.94 -8.62 -6.04
C GLU A 29 20.43 -7.32 -6.67
N ASP A 30 20.60 -7.27 -8.00
CA ASP A 30 20.99 -6.06 -8.72
C ASP A 30 19.94 -4.95 -8.54
N GLN A 31 18.67 -5.29 -8.71
CA GLN A 31 17.55 -4.35 -8.50
C GLN A 31 17.50 -3.85 -7.05
N ARG A 32 17.68 -4.73 -6.05
CA ARG A 32 17.73 -4.32 -4.64
C ARG A 32 18.85 -3.33 -4.38
N GLN A 33 20.05 -3.61 -4.87
CA GLN A 33 21.22 -2.75 -4.68
C GLN A 33 21.09 -1.39 -5.38
N ARG A 34 20.38 -1.31 -6.51
CA ARG A 34 20.15 -0.06 -7.22
C ARG A 34 19.03 0.79 -6.64
N PHE A 35 17.91 0.19 -6.26
CA PHE A 35 16.71 0.95 -5.90
C PHE A 35 16.57 1.20 -4.39
N LEU A 36 16.86 0.21 -3.51
CA LEU A 36 16.65 0.39 -2.07
C LEU A 36 17.50 1.50 -1.44
N PRO A 37 18.79 1.66 -1.77
CA PRO A 37 19.58 2.78 -1.24
C PRO A 37 19.03 4.16 -1.62
N ARG A 38 18.48 4.31 -2.82
CA ARG A 38 17.85 5.55 -3.29
C ARG A 38 16.61 5.89 -2.47
N VAL A 39 15.79 4.88 -2.16
CA VAL A 39 14.64 5.04 -1.27
C VAL A 39 15.07 5.44 0.13
N CYS A 40 16.12 4.82 0.69
CA CYS A 40 16.70 5.20 1.98
C CYS A 40 17.28 6.62 1.97
N ALA A 41 17.79 7.07 0.83
CA ALA A 41 18.28 8.44 0.65
C ALA A 41 17.16 9.49 0.53
N GLY A 42 15.89 9.05 0.39
CA GLY A 42 14.71 9.91 0.39
C GLY A 42 14.01 10.06 -0.96
N GLU A 43 14.37 9.26 -1.97
CA GLU A 43 13.58 9.18 -3.19
C GLU A 43 12.23 8.53 -2.89
N THR A 44 11.18 9.05 -3.54
CA THR A 44 9.81 8.59 -3.30
C THR A 44 9.38 7.54 -4.31
N MET A 45 8.44 6.71 -3.91
CA MET A 45 7.88 5.64 -4.75
C MET A 45 6.39 5.84 -5.01
N ALA A 46 5.92 5.27 -6.10
CA ALA A 46 4.51 5.13 -6.44
C ALA A 46 4.14 3.66 -6.68
N MET A 47 2.84 3.37 -6.53
CA MET A 47 2.24 2.07 -6.78
C MET A 47 1.22 2.22 -7.91
N ASP A 48 1.64 1.94 -9.15
CA ASP A 48 0.88 2.20 -10.36
C ASP A 48 0.02 1.00 -10.75
N LEU A 49 -1.10 0.80 -10.04
CA LEU A 49 -2.00 -0.33 -10.24
C LEU A 49 -3.25 0.06 -11.02
N THR A 50 -3.99 1.05 -10.53
CA THR A 50 -5.33 1.43 -10.99
C THR A 50 -5.33 2.08 -12.37
N GLU A 51 -6.32 1.73 -13.18
CA GLU A 51 -6.62 2.33 -14.48
C GLU A 51 -8.03 2.93 -14.49
N PRO A 52 -8.43 3.73 -15.49
CA PRO A 52 -9.77 4.31 -15.56
C PRO A 52 -10.89 3.27 -15.38
N ASP A 53 -10.74 2.09 -15.96
CA ASP A 53 -11.75 1.02 -15.98
C ASP A 53 -11.34 -0.22 -15.13
N ALA A 54 -10.22 -0.15 -14.40
CA ALA A 54 -9.70 -1.25 -13.59
C ALA A 54 -9.15 -0.74 -12.25
N GLY A 55 -9.93 -0.85 -11.20
CA GLY A 55 -9.55 -0.46 -9.83
C GLY A 55 -9.80 -1.59 -8.84
N SER A 56 -11.06 -1.86 -8.49
CA SER A 56 -11.41 -3.01 -7.64
C SER A 56 -11.12 -4.34 -8.33
N ASP A 57 -11.38 -4.43 -9.62
CA ASP A 57 -11.00 -5.57 -10.45
C ASP A 57 -9.69 -5.28 -11.21
N LEU A 58 -8.57 -5.58 -10.57
CA LEU A 58 -7.24 -5.42 -11.18
C LEU A 58 -6.94 -6.48 -12.26
N GLN A 59 -7.76 -7.52 -12.43
CA GLN A 59 -7.59 -8.46 -13.52
C GLN A 59 -7.86 -7.78 -14.88
N ALA A 60 -8.69 -6.74 -14.88
CA ALA A 60 -9.04 -5.95 -16.06
C ALA A 60 -7.97 -4.92 -16.48
N VAL A 61 -6.82 -4.86 -15.80
CA VAL A 61 -5.70 -3.97 -16.18
C VAL A 61 -5.25 -4.22 -17.61
N MET A 62 -5.17 -3.14 -18.39
CA MET A 62 -4.89 -3.18 -19.84
C MET A 62 -3.56 -2.52 -20.22
N LEU A 63 -2.87 -1.79 -19.32
CA LEU A 63 -1.55 -1.22 -19.58
C LEU A 63 -0.64 -2.33 -20.09
N LYS A 64 -0.12 -2.18 -21.32
CA LYS A 64 0.62 -3.22 -22.02
C LYS A 64 2.11 -3.14 -21.69
N ALA A 65 2.72 -4.29 -21.42
CA ALA A 65 4.16 -4.45 -21.32
C ALA A 65 4.65 -5.33 -22.48
N THR A 66 5.58 -4.81 -23.29
CA THR A 66 6.18 -5.53 -24.41
C THR A 66 7.67 -5.66 -24.18
N TYR A 67 8.20 -6.88 -24.30
CA TYR A 67 9.63 -7.12 -24.16
C TYR A 67 10.39 -6.59 -25.38
N ASN A 68 11.48 -5.87 -25.13
CA ASN A 68 12.39 -5.39 -26.16
C ASN A 68 13.69 -6.22 -26.13
N GLU A 69 13.87 -7.07 -27.12
CA GLU A 69 15.04 -7.96 -27.23
C GLU A 69 16.35 -7.21 -27.44
N ALA A 70 16.29 -6.00 -28.01
CA ALA A 70 17.48 -5.21 -28.33
C ALA A 70 18.25 -4.73 -27.09
N ASP A 71 17.55 -4.46 -25.98
CA ASP A 71 18.15 -3.97 -24.74
C ASP A 71 17.80 -4.80 -23.50
N GLY A 72 17.05 -5.91 -23.69
CA GLY A 72 16.69 -6.80 -22.60
C GLY A 72 15.70 -6.23 -21.58
N THR A 73 14.98 -5.13 -21.94
CA THR A 73 14.06 -4.45 -21.04
C THR A 73 12.62 -4.49 -21.56
N TRP A 74 11.67 -4.00 -20.77
CA TRP A 74 10.26 -3.93 -21.13
C TRP A 74 9.85 -2.51 -21.52
N ARG A 75 8.84 -2.40 -22.38
CA ARG A 75 8.24 -1.13 -22.80
C ARG A 75 6.79 -1.10 -22.36
N LEU A 76 6.47 -0.11 -21.53
CA LEU A 76 5.13 0.09 -20.99
C LEU A 76 4.36 1.11 -21.81
N ASN A 77 3.10 0.78 -22.15
CA ASN A 77 2.21 1.65 -22.93
C ASN A 77 0.78 1.57 -22.37
N GLY A 78 0.19 2.73 -22.08
CA GLY A 78 -1.17 2.84 -21.55
C GLY A 78 -1.34 3.98 -20.56
N VAL A 79 -2.39 3.91 -19.75
CA VAL A 79 -2.75 4.96 -18.79
C VAL A 79 -2.98 4.34 -17.42
N LYS A 80 -2.39 4.96 -16.40
CA LYS A 80 -2.72 4.71 -14.99
C LYS A 80 -3.43 5.93 -14.40
N ARG A 81 -4.39 5.71 -13.50
CA ARG A 81 -5.19 6.79 -12.93
C ARG A 81 -5.35 6.64 -11.43
N PHE A 82 -5.54 7.79 -10.76
CA PHE A 82 -5.65 7.87 -9.29
C PHE A 82 -4.42 7.36 -8.55
N ILE A 83 -3.23 7.56 -9.14
CA ILE A 83 -1.98 7.09 -8.57
C ILE A 83 -1.48 8.07 -7.53
N THR A 84 -1.51 7.66 -6.28
CA THR A 84 -0.96 8.46 -5.17
C THR A 84 0.55 8.55 -5.31
N ASN A 85 1.08 9.78 -5.19
CA ASN A 85 2.50 10.07 -5.43
C ASN A 85 2.98 9.63 -6.81
N GLY A 86 2.11 9.72 -7.82
CA GLY A 86 2.39 9.25 -9.18
C GLY A 86 3.50 10.00 -9.91
N ASP A 87 4.00 11.10 -9.36
CA ASP A 87 5.21 11.82 -9.79
C ASP A 87 6.48 11.34 -9.07
N GLY A 88 6.41 10.30 -8.26
CA GLY A 88 7.53 9.70 -7.53
C GLY A 88 8.68 9.25 -8.44
N HIS A 89 9.88 9.10 -7.86
CA HIS A 89 11.11 8.78 -8.58
C HIS A 89 11.10 7.34 -9.13
N ILE A 90 10.52 6.42 -8.37
CA ILE A 90 10.46 4.99 -8.68
C ILE A 90 9.00 4.55 -8.61
N ALA A 91 8.55 3.70 -9.52
CA ALA A 91 7.22 3.12 -9.46
C ALA A 91 7.22 1.61 -9.59
N LEU A 92 6.33 0.94 -8.82
CA LEU A 92 5.93 -0.43 -9.07
C LEU A 92 4.70 -0.42 -9.97
N VAL A 93 4.82 -0.93 -11.17
CA VAL A 93 3.79 -0.85 -12.22
C VAL A 93 3.24 -2.23 -12.50
N LEU A 94 1.92 -2.41 -12.33
CA LEU A 94 1.23 -3.63 -12.76
C LEU A 94 0.84 -3.48 -14.24
N ALA A 95 1.32 -4.40 -15.07
CA ALA A 95 1.06 -4.35 -16.51
C ALA A 95 0.82 -5.74 -17.11
N ARG A 96 0.11 -5.78 -18.24
CA ARG A 96 -0.17 -6.99 -18.98
C ARG A 96 1.02 -7.35 -19.87
N SER A 97 1.72 -8.43 -19.49
CA SER A 97 2.88 -8.96 -20.20
C SER A 97 2.56 -10.13 -21.13
N GLU A 98 1.34 -10.69 -21.03
CA GLU A 98 0.91 -11.82 -21.85
C GLU A 98 -0.12 -11.35 -22.87
N GLU A 99 0.23 -11.41 -24.14
CA GLU A 99 -0.67 -11.04 -25.23
C GLU A 99 -1.87 -11.98 -25.29
N GLY A 100 -3.07 -11.42 -25.51
CA GLY A 100 -4.33 -12.19 -25.56
C GLY A 100 -4.83 -12.71 -24.22
N SER A 101 -4.15 -12.43 -23.09
CA SER A 101 -4.65 -12.79 -21.76
C SER A 101 -5.68 -11.77 -21.25
N HIS A 102 -6.67 -12.25 -20.48
CA HIS A 102 -7.72 -11.42 -19.89
C HIS A 102 -7.91 -11.63 -18.39
N ASP A 103 -7.06 -12.44 -17.76
CA ASP A 103 -7.08 -12.74 -16.32
C ASP A 103 -5.84 -12.22 -15.59
N GLY A 104 -5.80 -12.43 -14.28
CA GLY A 104 -4.69 -12.00 -13.42
C GLY A 104 -3.37 -12.70 -13.72
N ARG A 105 -3.39 -13.86 -14.41
CA ARG A 105 -2.18 -14.59 -14.80
C ARG A 105 -1.46 -13.96 -15.99
N GLY A 106 -2.11 -13.04 -16.69
CA GLY A 106 -1.48 -12.26 -17.75
C GLY A 106 -0.72 -11.04 -17.26
N LEU A 107 -0.71 -10.77 -15.95
CA LEU A 107 -0.17 -9.57 -15.34
C LEU A 107 1.17 -9.84 -14.66
N SER A 108 2.14 -8.95 -14.90
CA SER A 108 3.45 -8.93 -14.27
C SER A 108 3.71 -7.61 -13.57
N MET A 109 4.63 -7.61 -12.60
CA MET A 109 5.06 -6.41 -11.90
C MET A 109 6.35 -5.89 -12.50
N PHE A 110 6.44 -4.57 -12.65
CA PHE A 110 7.61 -3.90 -13.22
C PHE A 110 8.10 -2.80 -12.30
N ILE A 111 9.41 -2.60 -12.26
CA ILE A 111 10.05 -1.42 -11.68
C ILE A 111 10.26 -0.41 -12.81
N TYR A 112 9.73 0.79 -12.63
CA TYR A 112 9.95 1.93 -13.50
C TYR A 112 10.77 2.99 -12.77
N ASP A 113 11.83 3.47 -13.40
CA ASP A 113 12.62 4.61 -12.94
C ASP A 113 12.22 5.86 -13.76
N ARG A 114 11.85 6.93 -13.07
CA ARG A 114 11.46 8.18 -13.74
C ARG A 114 12.59 8.78 -14.60
N ASN A 115 13.84 8.50 -14.23
CA ASN A 115 15.00 8.95 -15.00
C ASN A 115 15.04 8.35 -16.42
N ASP A 116 14.41 7.20 -16.65
CA ASP A 116 14.31 6.57 -17.98
C ASP A 116 13.28 7.26 -18.90
N GLY A 117 12.44 8.17 -18.37
CA GLY A 117 11.45 8.90 -19.15
C GLY A 117 10.30 8.03 -19.67
N GLY A 118 9.54 8.55 -20.63
CA GLY A 118 8.42 7.83 -21.26
C GLY A 118 7.11 7.87 -20.45
N VAL A 119 7.08 8.49 -19.27
CA VAL A 119 5.87 8.69 -18.47
C VAL A 119 5.61 10.19 -18.27
N THR A 120 4.37 10.59 -18.56
CA THR A 120 3.92 11.97 -18.39
C THR A 120 2.81 12.03 -17.36
N VAL A 121 2.92 12.93 -16.39
CA VAL A 121 1.82 13.30 -15.51
C VAL A 121 0.84 14.17 -16.32
N ARG A 122 -0.28 13.58 -16.72
CA ARG A 122 -1.30 14.30 -17.51
C ARG A 122 -2.16 15.21 -16.65
N ARG A 123 -2.41 14.79 -15.41
CA ARG A 123 -3.24 15.55 -14.46
C ARG A 123 -2.93 15.15 -13.03
N ILE A 124 -3.03 16.14 -12.13
CA ILE A 124 -3.12 15.92 -10.68
C ILE A 124 -4.58 16.12 -10.27
N GLU A 125 -5.15 15.17 -9.55
CA GLU A 125 -6.56 15.18 -9.15
C GLU A 125 -6.83 16.21 -8.03
N ASN A 126 -7.92 16.95 -8.18
CA ASN A 126 -8.42 17.82 -7.11
C ASN A 126 -9.20 16.99 -6.10
N LYS A 127 -8.61 16.74 -4.93
CA LYS A 127 -9.16 15.85 -3.90
C LYS A 127 -9.88 16.64 -2.79
N MET A 128 -10.80 15.97 -2.09
CA MET A 128 -11.47 16.54 -0.91
C MET A 128 -10.51 16.69 0.29
N GLY A 129 -9.53 15.78 0.41
CA GLY A 129 -8.51 15.80 1.47
C GLY A 129 -7.18 15.22 0.97
N ILE A 130 -6.19 15.14 1.88
CA ILE A 130 -4.83 14.64 1.58
C ILE A 130 -4.24 15.35 0.35
N LYS A 131 -4.40 16.68 0.30
CA LYS A 131 -4.03 17.49 -0.87
C LYS A 131 -2.53 17.69 -1.02
N GLY A 132 -1.75 17.47 0.05
CA GLY A 132 -0.29 17.52 0.02
C GLY A 132 0.37 16.35 -0.72
N SER A 133 -0.38 15.29 -1.02
CA SER A 133 0.08 14.16 -1.83
C SER A 133 -0.53 14.25 -3.24
N PRO A 134 0.26 14.34 -4.33
CA PRO A 134 -0.28 14.37 -5.68
C PRO A 134 -0.87 13.01 -6.04
N THR A 135 -2.15 13.01 -6.43
CA THR A 135 -2.81 11.83 -7.01
C THR A 135 -2.88 12.06 -8.51
N CYS A 136 -2.13 11.27 -9.27
CA CYS A 136 -1.84 11.54 -10.67
C CYS A 136 -2.62 10.64 -11.63
N GLU A 137 -2.85 11.17 -12.82
CA GLU A 137 -3.12 10.41 -14.01
C GLU A 137 -1.83 10.37 -14.86
N LEU A 138 -1.35 9.15 -15.14
CA LEU A 138 -0.07 8.88 -15.78
C LEU A 138 -0.28 8.31 -17.17
N VAL A 139 0.43 8.83 -18.16
CA VAL A 139 0.43 8.31 -19.52
C VAL A 139 1.82 7.71 -19.81
N PHE A 140 1.84 6.42 -20.06
CA PHE A 140 3.00 5.64 -20.44
C PHE A 140 3.11 5.59 -21.96
N LYS A 141 4.23 6.05 -22.53
CA LYS A 141 4.54 5.99 -23.96
C LYS A 141 5.92 5.40 -24.13
N ASN A 142 5.97 4.12 -24.46
CA ASN A 142 7.21 3.38 -24.65
C ASN A 142 8.17 3.51 -23.44
N ALA A 143 7.60 3.61 -22.25
CA ALA A 143 8.36 3.79 -21.00
C ALA A 143 9.17 2.53 -20.71
N LYS A 144 10.49 2.69 -20.52
CA LYS A 144 11.38 1.58 -20.18
C LYS A 144 11.13 1.14 -18.75
N ALA A 145 11.07 -0.16 -18.53
CA ALA A 145 10.89 -0.74 -17.21
C ALA A 145 11.56 -2.13 -17.12
N GLU A 146 11.78 -2.57 -15.90
CA GLU A 146 12.39 -3.86 -15.61
C GLU A 146 11.38 -4.79 -14.95
N LEU A 147 11.40 -6.07 -15.29
CA LEU A 147 10.54 -7.06 -14.64
C LEU A 147 10.97 -7.23 -13.18
N CYS A 148 10.03 -7.07 -12.24
CA CYS A 148 10.25 -7.34 -10.83
C CYS A 148 9.79 -8.77 -10.51
N GLY A 149 10.71 -9.62 -10.11
CA GLY A 149 10.43 -11.02 -9.80
C GLY A 149 10.06 -11.85 -11.04
N ALA A 150 9.17 -12.81 -10.87
CA ALA A 150 8.76 -13.73 -11.93
C ALA A 150 7.62 -13.18 -12.79
N ARG A 151 7.70 -13.38 -14.11
CA ARG A 151 6.66 -13.08 -15.07
C ARG A 151 5.34 -13.78 -14.70
N ARG A 152 4.20 -13.15 -14.94
CA ARG A 152 2.84 -13.67 -14.68
C ARG A 152 2.44 -13.76 -13.20
N MET A 153 3.30 -13.30 -12.29
CA MET A 153 3.05 -13.33 -10.84
C MET A 153 2.67 -11.95 -10.27
N GLY A 154 2.55 -10.93 -11.12
CA GLY A 154 2.32 -9.55 -10.70
C GLY A 154 1.12 -9.39 -9.79
N LEU A 155 -0.08 -9.80 -10.24
CA LEU A 155 -1.29 -9.67 -9.44
C LEU A 155 -1.40 -10.74 -8.35
N ILE A 156 -1.25 -12.01 -8.73
CA ILE A 156 -1.58 -13.14 -7.86
C ILE A 156 -0.62 -13.33 -6.69
N LYS A 157 0.57 -12.75 -6.76
CA LYS A 157 1.59 -12.84 -5.70
C LYS A 157 2.00 -11.46 -5.21
N TYR A 158 2.57 -10.61 -6.06
CA TYR A 158 3.25 -9.39 -5.63
C TYR A 158 2.28 -8.29 -5.21
N VAL A 159 1.21 -8.03 -5.99
CA VAL A 159 0.17 -7.08 -5.58
C VAL A 159 -0.57 -7.57 -4.34
N MET A 160 -0.84 -8.87 -4.24
CA MET A 160 -1.51 -9.41 -3.05
C MET A 160 -0.68 -9.25 -1.77
N ALA A 161 0.64 -9.52 -1.84
CA ALA A 161 1.54 -9.29 -0.71
C ALA A 161 1.58 -7.80 -0.31
N LEU A 162 1.81 -6.92 -1.28
CA LEU A 162 1.82 -5.47 -1.11
C LEU A 162 0.50 -4.94 -0.51
N MET A 163 -0.64 -5.40 -1.01
CA MET A 163 -1.96 -4.96 -0.51
C MET A 163 -2.26 -5.48 0.89
N ASN A 164 -1.75 -6.64 1.28
CA ASN A 164 -1.93 -7.15 2.64
C ASN A 164 -1.22 -6.26 3.67
N GLY A 165 0.01 -5.84 3.41
CA GLY A 165 0.71 -4.84 4.22
C GLY A 165 -0.05 -3.51 4.30
N ALA A 166 -0.48 -2.99 3.15
CA ALA A 166 -1.24 -1.74 3.06
C ALA A 166 -2.55 -1.78 3.86
N ARG A 167 -3.29 -2.90 3.84
CA ARG A 167 -4.55 -3.07 4.60
C ARG A 167 -4.34 -2.90 6.09
N LEU A 168 -3.30 -3.50 6.66
CA LEU A 168 -2.97 -3.38 8.07
C LEU A 168 -2.69 -1.93 8.46
N GLY A 169 -1.92 -1.26 7.63
CA GLY A 169 -1.63 0.15 7.81
C GLY A 169 -2.88 1.05 7.72
N ILE A 170 -3.84 0.79 6.82
CA ILE A 170 -5.12 1.52 6.74
C ILE A 170 -5.98 1.26 7.99
N ALA A 171 -5.98 0.03 8.51
CA ALA A 171 -6.66 -0.28 9.76
C ALA A 171 -6.10 0.54 10.94
N ALA A 172 -4.77 0.64 11.06
CA ALA A 172 -4.12 1.47 12.07
C ALA A 172 -4.49 2.95 11.93
N GLN A 173 -4.50 3.48 10.70
CA GLN A 173 -4.92 4.86 10.42
C GLN A 173 -6.39 5.09 10.81
N SER A 174 -7.28 4.16 10.52
CA SER A 174 -8.70 4.24 10.86
C SER A 174 -8.92 4.30 12.36
N VAL A 175 -8.20 3.49 13.14
CA VAL A 175 -8.22 3.55 14.61
C VAL A 175 -7.71 4.89 15.12
N GLY A 176 -6.63 5.42 14.52
CA GLY A 176 -6.07 6.74 14.89
C GLY A 176 -7.04 7.90 14.64
N VAL A 177 -7.71 7.91 13.48
CA VAL A 177 -8.74 8.91 13.16
C VAL A 177 -9.95 8.80 14.12
N SER A 178 -10.37 7.57 14.44
CA SER A 178 -11.45 7.32 15.38
C SER A 178 -11.10 7.79 16.79
N GLU A 179 -9.87 7.60 17.24
CA GLU A 179 -9.36 8.11 18.52
C GLU A 179 -9.41 9.64 18.56
N ALA A 180 -8.92 10.32 17.52
CA ALA A 180 -8.95 11.78 17.44
C ALA A 180 -10.39 12.31 17.50
N ALA A 181 -11.29 11.72 16.71
CA ALA A 181 -12.71 12.10 16.72
C ALA A 181 -13.38 11.89 18.09
N TYR A 182 -13.06 10.77 18.77
CA TYR A 182 -13.58 10.50 20.11
C TYR A 182 -13.09 11.54 21.13
N ARG A 183 -11.81 11.89 21.12
CA ARG A 183 -11.24 12.88 22.05
C ARG A 183 -11.90 14.27 21.91
N GLU A 184 -12.04 14.72 20.67
CA GLU A 184 -12.71 16.00 20.38
C GLU A 184 -14.19 15.97 20.81
N ALA A 185 -14.90 14.90 20.49
CA ALA A 185 -16.31 14.75 20.86
C ALA A 185 -16.49 14.70 22.37
N LEU A 186 -15.63 14.00 23.10
CA LEU A 186 -15.67 13.91 24.57
C LEU A 186 -15.40 15.29 25.21
N SER A 187 -14.35 15.98 24.77
CA SER A 187 -14.01 17.32 25.26
C SER A 187 -15.17 18.29 25.04
N TYR A 188 -15.69 18.34 23.82
CA TYR A 188 -16.83 19.20 23.50
C TYR A 188 -18.08 18.88 24.35
N ALA A 189 -18.36 17.60 24.58
CA ALA A 189 -19.52 17.18 25.37
C ALA A 189 -19.41 17.58 26.85
N HIS A 190 -18.20 17.73 27.39
CA HIS A 190 -17.97 18.28 28.73
C HIS A 190 -18.07 19.82 28.77
N ASP A 191 -17.59 20.51 27.74
CA ASP A 191 -17.53 21.96 27.71
C ASP A 191 -18.85 22.61 27.33
N ARG A 192 -19.60 22.03 26.38
CA ARG A 192 -20.86 22.55 25.89
C ARG A 192 -21.97 22.37 26.93
N LYS A 193 -22.65 23.47 27.30
CA LYS A 193 -23.77 23.45 28.24
C LYS A 193 -25.10 23.75 27.54
N GLN A 194 -26.13 23.02 27.94
CA GLN A 194 -27.53 23.29 27.61
C GLN A 194 -28.39 22.99 28.84
N PHE A 195 -29.44 23.74 29.03
CA PHE A 195 -30.34 23.65 30.21
C PHE A 195 -29.57 23.66 31.55
N GLY A 196 -28.50 24.47 31.63
CA GLY A 196 -27.70 24.67 32.83
C GLY A 196 -26.67 23.61 33.17
N LYS A 197 -26.48 22.58 32.31
CA LYS A 197 -25.53 21.48 32.55
C LYS A 197 -24.78 21.07 31.29
N PRO A 198 -23.58 20.45 31.42
CA PRO A 198 -22.85 19.88 30.29
C PRO A 198 -23.70 18.89 29.51
N ILE A 199 -23.53 18.88 28.18
CA ILE A 199 -24.34 17.98 27.32
C ILE A 199 -24.01 16.49 27.52
N ILE A 200 -22.84 16.13 28.06
CA ILE A 200 -22.49 14.75 28.41
C ILE A 200 -23.47 14.16 29.45
N GLU A 201 -24.12 15.00 30.26
CA GLU A 201 -25.10 14.55 31.28
C GLU A 201 -26.47 14.19 30.69
N PHE A 202 -26.68 14.39 29.38
CA PHE A 202 -27.91 13.96 28.72
C PHE A 202 -27.77 12.52 28.26
N PRO A 203 -28.72 11.62 28.58
CA PRO A 203 -28.60 10.18 28.28
C PRO A 203 -28.26 9.89 26.83
N ALA A 204 -28.86 10.54 25.85
CA ALA A 204 -28.61 10.33 24.45
C ALA A 204 -27.17 10.69 24.04
N VAL A 205 -26.60 11.77 24.59
CA VAL A 205 -25.20 12.18 24.32
C VAL A 205 -24.24 11.22 25.01
N PHE A 206 -24.52 10.87 26.27
CA PHE A 206 -23.71 9.90 27.02
C PHE A 206 -23.65 8.54 26.32
N GLU A 207 -24.78 8.05 25.81
CA GLU A 207 -24.85 6.81 25.05
C GLU A 207 -23.98 6.86 23.79
N MET A 208 -24.07 7.93 23.00
CA MET A 208 -23.23 8.12 21.79
C MET A 208 -21.73 8.09 22.13
N ILE A 209 -21.30 8.84 23.14
CA ILE A 209 -19.88 8.90 23.56
C ILE A 209 -19.41 7.54 24.10
N SER A 210 -20.25 6.87 24.88
CA SER A 210 -19.96 5.53 25.42
C SER A 210 -19.80 4.49 24.29
N LEU A 211 -20.69 4.55 23.28
CA LEU A 211 -20.61 3.65 22.13
C LEU A 211 -19.38 3.93 21.26
N MET A 212 -19.00 5.19 21.08
CA MET A 212 -17.73 5.55 20.39
C MET A 212 -16.55 4.93 21.11
N LYS A 213 -16.48 5.05 22.44
CA LYS A 213 -15.40 4.47 23.26
C LYS A 213 -15.33 2.95 23.13
N ALA A 214 -16.47 2.27 23.28
CA ALA A 214 -16.53 0.81 23.18
C ALA A 214 -16.07 0.30 21.81
N LYS A 215 -16.54 0.93 20.71
CA LYS A 215 -16.12 0.57 19.36
C LYS A 215 -14.64 0.84 19.13
N LEU A 216 -14.12 1.97 19.62
CA LEU A 216 -12.70 2.31 19.50
C LEU A 216 -11.80 1.30 20.21
N ASP A 217 -12.14 0.92 21.46
CA ASP A 217 -11.36 -0.06 22.24
C ASP A 217 -11.39 -1.44 21.59
N ALA A 218 -12.55 -1.87 21.10
CA ALA A 218 -12.68 -3.14 20.38
C ALA A 218 -11.85 -3.14 19.09
N SER A 219 -11.92 -2.06 18.30
CA SER A 219 -11.15 -1.93 17.06
C SER A 219 -9.64 -1.92 17.31
N ARG A 220 -9.20 -1.24 18.38
CA ARG A 220 -7.78 -1.18 18.78
C ARG A 220 -7.29 -2.57 19.22
N SER A 221 -8.07 -3.28 20.02
CA SER A 221 -7.74 -4.64 20.46
C SER A 221 -7.62 -5.59 19.27
N LEU A 222 -8.56 -5.53 18.33
CA LEU A 222 -8.52 -6.34 17.12
C LEU A 222 -7.27 -6.00 16.27
N LEU A 223 -6.97 -4.72 16.07
CA LEU A 223 -5.80 -4.28 15.34
C LEU A 223 -4.51 -4.84 15.95
N TYR A 224 -4.33 -4.71 17.26
CA TYR A 224 -3.12 -5.17 17.93
C TYR A 224 -2.98 -6.71 17.89
N GLU A 225 -4.06 -7.43 18.01
CA GLU A 225 -4.02 -8.89 17.90
C GLU A 225 -3.72 -9.34 16.46
N THR A 226 -4.31 -8.68 15.47
CA THR A 226 -4.00 -8.95 14.05
C THR A 226 -2.54 -8.66 13.73
N THR A 227 -2.00 -7.51 14.18
CA THR A 227 -0.57 -7.19 13.96
C THR A 227 0.34 -8.23 14.60
N ARG A 228 0.01 -8.69 15.82
CA ARG A 228 0.74 -9.78 16.47
C ARG A 228 0.74 -11.07 15.65
N PHE A 229 -0.37 -11.44 15.04
CA PHE A 229 -0.43 -12.62 14.18
C PHE A 229 0.42 -12.45 12.91
N VAL A 230 0.40 -11.25 12.31
CA VAL A 230 1.26 -10.92 11.16
C VAL A 230 2.73 -11.07 11.53
N ASP A 231 3.16 -10.50 12.65
CA ASP A 231 4.55 -10.58 13.11
C ASP A 231 4.98 -12.04 13.34
N VAL A 232 4.13 -12.84 13.98
CA VAL A 232 4.46 -14.25 14.27
C VAL A 232 4.63 -15.05 12.98
N TYR A 233 3.71 -14.95 12.02
CA TYR A 233 3.87 -15.73 10.79
C TYR A 233 5.04 -15.24 9.94
N LYS A 234 5.35 -13.94 9.92
CA LYS A 234 6.53 -13.40 9.23
C LYS A 234 7.84 -13.92 9.82
N ILE A 235 7.94 -14.06 11.15
CA ILE A 235 9.09 -14.70 11.80
C ILE A 235 9.28 -16.14 11.27
N TYR A 236 8.21 -16.90 11.11
CA TYR A 236 8.32 -18.25 10.54
C TYR A 236 8.71 -18.24 9.06
N GLU A 237 8.28 -17.24 8.30
CA GLU A 237 8.72 -17.05 6.90
C GLU A 237 10.22 -16.75 6.83
N ASP A 238 10.75 -15.92 7.72
CA ASP A 238 12.18 -15.62 7.80
C ASP A 238 12.99 -16.85 8.21
N ILE A 239 12.55 -17.62 9.21
CA ILE A 239 13.17 -18.89 9.58
C ILE A 239 13.18 -19.87 8.40
N ALA A 240 12.08 -19.90 7.61
CA ALA A 240 11.97 -20.77 6.44
C ALA A 240 12.95 -20.42 5.30
N ARG A 241 13.47 -19.19 5.26
CA ARG A 241 14.52 -18.77 4.33
C ARG A 241 15.90 -19.30 4.74
N GLU A 242 16.12 -19.46 6.05
CA GLU A 242 17.41 -19.90 6.60
C GLU A 242 17.51 -21.42 6.74
N ARG A 243 16.40 -22.08 7.09
CA ARG A 243 16.31 -23.54 7.29
C ARG A 243 14.91 -24.08 7.02
N SER A 244 14.79 -25.38 6.84
CA SER A 244 13.47 -26.03 6.77
C SER A 244 12.74 -25.96 8.11
N LEU A 245 11.46 -25.57 8.08
CA LEU A 245 10.59 -25.57 9.25
C LEU A 245 10.26 -27.02 9.68
N THR A 246 10.14 -27.24 10.98
CA THR A 246 9.58 -28.48 11.53
C THR A 246 8.09 -28.61 11.19
N PRO A 247 7.49 -29.80 11.32
CA PRO A 247 6.05 -29.99 11.12
C PRO A 247 5.21 -29.08 12.02
N GLU A 248 5.60 -28.92 13.29
CA GLU A 248 4.95 -28.09 14.29
C GLU A 248 5.03 -26.60 13.90
N GLU A 249 6.22 -26.11 13.54
CA GLU A 249 6.45 -24.75 13.08
C GLU A 249 5.61 -24.43 11.82
N ARG A 250 5.50 -25.36 10.88
CA ARG A 250 4.65 -25.18 9.68
C ARG A 250 3.17 -25.10 10.05
N GLN A 251 2.73 -25.89 11.03
CA GLN A 251 1.36 -25.86 11.50
C GLN A 251 1.04 -24.52 12.19
N GLU A 252 1.94 -24.04 13.03
CA GLU A 252 1.79 -22.74 13.68
C GLU A 252 1.80 -21.59 12.67
N MET A 253 2.74 -21.55 11.73
CA MET A 253 2.79 -20.55 10.67
C MET A 253 1.45 -20.49 9.92
N LYS A 254 0.91 -21.65 9.48
CA LYS A 254 -0.39 -21.71 8.81
C LYS A 254 -1.55 -21.23 9.68
N LYS A 255 -1.51 -21.51 11.00
CA LYS A 255 -2.51 -21.02 11.95
C LYS A 255 -2.50 -19.48 11.97
N TYR A 256 -1.32 -18.86 12.14
CA TYR A 256 -1.21 -17.42 12.23
C TYR A 256 -1.49 -16.71 10.88
N GLN A 257 -1.11 -17.30 9.75
CA GLN A 257 -1.50 -16.80 8.43
C GLN A 257 -3.02 -16.77 8.19
N ARG A 258 -3.77 -17.67 8.82
CA ARG A 258 -5.25 -17.66 8.73
C ARG A 258 -5.91 -16.66 9.66
N LEU A 259 -5.25 -16.28 10.75
CA LEU A 259 -5.74 -15.33 11.73
C LEU A 259 -5.35 -13.88 11.41
N ALA A 260 -4.29 -13.69 10.63
CA ALA A 260 -3.82 -12.41 10.13
C ALA A 260 -4.64 -11.97 8.90
#